data_863049bd31ca593b4311603568803185
#
_entry.id   863049bd31ca593b4311603568803185
#
_cell.length_a   1.000
_cell.length_b   1.000
_cell.length_c   1.000
_cell.angle_alpha   90.00
_cell.angle_beta   90.00
_cell.angle_gamma   90.00
#
_symmetry.space_group_name_H-M   'P 1'
#
loop_
_entity.id
_entity.type
_entity.pdbx_description
1 polymer ?
#
loop_
_entity_poly.entity_id
_entity_poly.type
_entity_poly.pdbx_seq_one_letter_code
_entity_poly.pdbx_strand_id
1 'polypeptide(L)'
;MAALKYAGMDDTDSEDELPPGWEERSTKDGWVYYANHDEMKTQWEHPKTGKKKRCAGDLPYGWEQETDDKGQIYYVDHINKRKTYFDPRQAFTVEDVQVKPKRFDGNTSALEILQGRDLSNKVILITGANSGIGFETARSFALHGAHVILACRNKTRSSKAVGLILQEWNKAHVEAMPLDLASLRSVREFAESFKAKKLPLHVLVCNAAVCSQPWRLTEDGLESTFQICHLGHFYLVQLLQDVLRRSAPARVLVLSSESHRFTDLVDSCGKVDLCLLSPPRRAYWSMLAYNRAKLCNILFSSELHRRLSPYGVSSNAVHPGNMMYTGIHRGWWLMTLLFTLARPFTKSLQQGAATTVYCAVAEELEGLGGMYFNNCFRCVPSAQAQDAAAALHLWELSEKLVRERSTAPQTL
;
A
#
# COMPACT_ATOMS: atom_id res chain seq x y z
N MET A 1 43.99 -9.95 -5.50
CA MET A 1 44.47 -8.56 -5.72
C MET A 1 43.55 -7.90 -6.74
N ALA A 2 42.62 -7.10 -6.25
CA ALA A 2 41.89 -6.14 -7.08
C ALA A 2 41.72 -4.90 -6.20
N ALA A 3 42.62 -3.93 -6.39
CA ALA A 3 42.51 -2.63 -5.79
C ALA A 3 41.38 -1.87 -6.49
N LEU A 4 40.30 -1.58 -5.76
CA LEU A 4 39.33 -0.60 -6.17
C LEU A 4 39.98 0.77 -6.15
N LYS A 5 40.23 1.31 -7.35
CA LYS A 5 40.57 2.70 -7.56
C LYS A 5 39.39 3.57 -7.16
N TYR A 6 39.47 4.23 -6.02
CA TYR A 6 38.72 5.44 -5.76
C TYR A 6 39.34 6.57 -6.61
N ALA A 7 38.71 6.84 -7.73
CA ALA A 7 39.02 8.02 -8.53
C ALA A 7 38.28 9.21 -7.92
N GLY A 8 39.06 10.19 -7.45
CA GLY A 8 38.83 11.62 -7.45
C GLY A 8 37.45 12.10 -7.02
N MET A 9 37.27 12.37 -5.74
CA MET A 9 36.53 13.53 -5.29
C MET A 9 37.54 14.46 -4.64
N ASP A 10 37.87 15.54 -5.31
CA ASP A 10 38.42 16.74 -4.71
C ASP A 10 37.31 17.36 -3.85
N ASP A 11 37.18 16.92 -2.61
CA ASP A 11 36.38 17.59 -1.60
C ASP A 11 37.30 18.38 -0.68
N THR A 12 37.60 19.56 -1.12
CA THR A 12 37.97 20.66 -0.25
C THR A 12 36.72 21.47 0.09
N ASP A 13 35.74 20.85 0.74
CA ASP A 13 34.64 21.60 1.35
C ASP A 13 35.15 22.19 2.68
N SER A 14 35.65 23.42 2.57
CA SER A 14 36.01 24.29 3.71
C SER A 14 34.83 24.59 4.66
N GLU A 15 33.64 24.12 4.35
CA GLU A 15 32.43 24.30 5.17
C GLU A 15 32.37 23.35 6.37
N ASP A 16 33.02 22.19 6.33
CA ASP A 16 33.06 21.21 7.42
C ASP A 16 34.19 21.41 8.43
N GLU A 17 35.14 22.38 8.20
CA GLU A 17 36.14 22.71 9.16
C GLU A 17 35.57 23.45 10.39
N LEU A 18 35.88 22.93 11.57
CA LEU A 18 35.49 23.54 12.82
C LEU A 18 36.17 24.90 13.00
N PRO A 19 35.50 25.93 13.55
CA PRO A 19 36.14 27.15 13.95
C PRO A 19 37.23 26.94 15.03
N PRO A 20 38.23 27.79 15.14
CA PRO A 20 39.21 27.70 16.22
C PRO A 20 38.53 27.62 17.60
N GLY A 21 39.09 26.80 18.48
CA GLY A 21 38.56 26.58 19.83
C GLY A 21 37.41 25.56 19.93
N TRP A 22 36.88 25.05 18.80
CA TRP A 22 35.87 24.02 18.79
C TRP A 22 36.47 22.63 18.55
N GLU A 23 35.91 21.63 19.22
CA GLU A 23 36.25 20.22 19.10
C GLU A 23 34.98 19.39 18.87
N GLU A 24 35.07 18.41 18.00
CA GLU A 24 33.99 17.45 17.74
C GLU A 24 34.14 16.21 18.62
N ARG A 25 33.09 15.81 19.33
CA ARG A 25 33.08 14.65 20.23
C ARG A 25 31.80 13.83 20.01
N SER A 26 31.81 12.55 20.38
CA SER A 26 30.64 11.67 20.32
C SER A 26 30.22 11.20 21.69
N THR A 27 28.92 10.94 21.84
CA THR A 27 28.35 10.27 23.01
C THR A 27 28.43 8.74 22.86
N LYS A 28 28.19 8.03 23.97
CA LYS A 28 28.12 6.56 23.98
C LYS A 28 27.11 5.99 22.97
N ASP A 29 26.03 6.72 22.69
CA ASP A 29 24.99 6.34 21.76
C ASP A 29 25.26 6.82 20.31
N GLY A 30 26.47 7.31 20.05
CA GLY A 30 26.93 7.74 18.72
C GLY A 30 26.48 9.14 18.29
N TRP A 31 25.82 9.92 19.14
CA TRP A 31 25.51 11.32 18.82
C TRP A 31 26.76 12.20 18.90
N VAL A 32 26.96 13.03 17.89
CA VAL A 32 28.08 13.98 17.83
C VAL A 32 27.66 15.31 18.48
N TYR A 33 28.54 15.87 19.31
CA TYR A 33 28.38 17.19 19.87
C TYR A 33 29.68 17.98 19.71
N TYR A 34 29.55 19.27 19.74
CA TYR A 34 30.65 20.19 19.56
C TYR A 34 30.93 20.92 20.87
N ALA A 35 32.19 20.91 21.30
CA ALA A 35 32.66 21.59 22.52
C ALA A 35 33.55 22.79 22.16
N ASN A 36 33.23 23.96 22.68
CA ASN A 36 34.07 25.13 22.60
C ASN A 36 34.83 25.27 23.91
N HIS A 37 36.16 25.16 23.84
CA HIS A 37 37.02 25.23 25.01
C HIS A 37 37.29 26.66 25.49
N ASP A 38 37.14 27.65 24.61
CA ASP A 38 37.34 29.06 24.97
C ASP A 38 36.09 29.61 25.68
N GLU A 39 34.89 29.23 25.24
CA GLU A 39 33.62 29.69 25.81
C GLU A 39 33.03 28.70 26.85
N MET A 40 33.69 27.55 27.08
CA MET A 40 33.28 26.51 28.00
C MET A 40 31.82 26.05 27.76
N LYS A 41 31.41 25.93 26.48
CA LYS A 41 30.05 25.51 26.10
C LYS A 41 30.06 24.30 25.19
N THR A 42 28.96 23.57 25.18
CA THR A 42 28.70 22.44 24.27
C THR A 42 27.40 22.64 23.51
N GLN A 43 27.33 22.16 22.28
CA GLN A 43 26.12 22.17 21.45
C GLN A 43 26.07 20.95 20.55
N TRP A 44 24.85 20.61 20.10
CA TRP A 44 24.60 19.45 19.22
C TRP A 44 24.74 19.80 17.73
N GLU A 45 24.65 21.07 17.39
CA GLU A 45 24.74 21.55 16.02
C GLU A 45 26.14 21.97 15.68
N HIS A 46 26.58 21.67 14.46
CA HIS A 46 27.88 22.12 13.94
C HIS A 46 27.95 23.67 13.94
N PRO A 47 28.98 24.28 14.50
CA PRO A 47 29.02 25.72 14.75
C PRO A 47 28.98 26.60 13.49
N LYS A 48 29.38 26.07 12.32
CA LYS A 48 29.26 26.79 11.03
C LYS A 48 28.01 26.39 10.26
N THR A 49 27.72 25.09 10.15
CA THR A 49 26.67 24.58 9.25
C THR A 49 25.33 24.41 9.92
N GLY A 50 25.26 24.39 11.26
CA GLY A 50 24.03 24.13 12.02
C GLY A 50 23.50 22.68 11.91
N LYS A 51 24.25 21.79 11.27
CA LYS A 51 23.84 20.40 11.07
C LYS A 51 24.15 19.56 12.31
N LYS A 52 23.32 18.53 12.57
CA LYS A 52 23.57 17.48 13.55
C LYS A 52 24.16 16.26 12.86
N LYS A 53 25.08 15.57 13.52
CA LYS A 53 25.71 14.34 13.01
C LYS A 53 25.52 13.19 13.99
N ARG A 54 25.50 11.96 13.46
CA ARG A 54 25.50 10.73 14.25
C ARG A 54 26.51 9.74 13.65
N CYS A 55 27.36 9.14 14.49
CA CYS A 55 28.21 8.04 14.08
C CYS A 55 27.35 6.80 13.82
N ALA A 56 27.44 6.22 12.63
CA ALA A 56 26.67 5.05 12.22
C ALA A 56 27.53 3.78 12.27
N GLY A 57 26.92 2.66 12.68
CA GLY A 57 27.51 1.33 12.64
C GLY A 57 28.37 0.96 13.86
N ASP A 58 28.92 -0.26 13.79
CA ASP A 58 29.81 -0.81 14.81
C ASP A 58 31.21 -0.19 14.70
N LEU A 59 31.99 -0.27 15.79
CA LEU A 59 33.38 0.14 15.77
C LEU A 59 34.17 -0.66 14.72
N PRO A 60 35.14 -0.03 14.01
CA PRO A 60 36.00 -0.75 13.09
C PRO A 60 36.69 -1.94 13.76
N TYR A 61 36.99 -2.98 12.98
CA TYR A 61 37.67 -4.17 13.51
C TYR A 61 38.97 -3.82 14.22
N GLY A 62 39.14 -4.32 15.44
CA GLY A 62 40.28 -4.07 16.28
C GLY A 62 40.20 -2.79 17.16
N TRP A 63 39.07 -2.09 17.11
CA TRP A 63 38.81 -0.95 17.97
C TRP A 63 37.86 -1.30 19.11
N GLU A 64 38.13 -0.76 20.30
CA GLU A 64 37.33 -0.91 21.50
C GLU A 64 37.06 0.46 22.14
N GLN A 65 35.89 0.64 22.72
CA GLN A 65 35.49 1.86 23.42
C GLN A 65 35.66 1.65 24.93
N GLU A 66 36.42 2.52 25.57
CA GLU A 66 36.65 2.53 27.00
C GLU A 66 36.28 3.89 27.61
N THR A 67 36.24 3.96 28.95
CA THR A 67 35.93 5.18 29.68
C THR A 67 37.10 5.44 30.67
N ASP A 68 37.60 6.66 30.70
CA ASP A 68 38.69 7.04 31.64
C ASP A 68 38.13 7.33 33.05
N ASP A 69 39.05 7.58 34.01
CA ASP A 69 38.71 7.85 35.42
C ASP A 69 37.89 9.14 35.61
N LYS A 70 37.81 9.99 34.58
CA LYS A 70 37.03 11.24 34.55
C LYS A 70 35.67 11.06 33.90
N GLY A 71 35.31 9.81 33.45
CA GLY A 71 34.09 9.52 32.75
C GLY A 71 34.10 9.90 31.27
N GLN A 72 35.28 10.24 30.69
CA GLN A 72 35.40 10.56 29.27
C GLN A 72 35.60 9.27 28.45
N ILE A 73 34.96 9.21 27.29
CA ILE A 73 35.06 8.09 26.36
C ILE A 73 36.32 8.26 25.52
N TYR A 74 37.11 7.17 25.44
CA TYR A 74 38.21 7.08 24.49
C TYR A 74 38.17 5.73 23.76
N TYR A 75 38.90 5.67 22.65
CA TYR A 75 38.92 4.49 21.78
C TYR A 75 40.33 3.92 21.71
N VAL A 76 40.43 2.60 21.81
CA VAL A 76 41.66 1.83 21.78
C VAL A 76 41.74 1.06 20.47
N ASP A 77 42.78 1.33 19.67
CA ASP A 77 43.13 0.58 18.48
C ASP A 77 44.14 -0.52 18.88
N HIS A 78 43.67 -1.75 19.02
CA HIS A 78 44.48 -2.90 19.43
C HIS A 78 45.47 -3.33 18.33
N ILE A 79 45.20 -3.00 17.06
CA ILE A 79 46.06 -3.35 15.92
C ILE A 79 47.28 -2.45 15.90
N ASN A 80 47.06 -1.12 16.00
CA ASN A 80 48.15 -0.12 15.95
C ASN A 80 48.61 0.31 17.33
N LYS A 81 48.10 -0.25 18.42
CA LYS A 81 48.44 0.01 19.83
C LYS A 81 48.39 1.49 20.20
N ARG A 82 47.34 2.18 19.77
CA ARG A 82 47.13 3.60 20.03
C ARG A 82 45.78 3.85 20.73
N LYS A 83 45.71 4.96 21.46
CA LYS A 83 44.50 5.45 22.11
C LYS A 83 44.14 6.83 21.55
N THR A 84 42.85 7.10 21.41
CA THR A 84 42.36 8.39 20.95
C THR A 84 41.01 8.71 21.59
N TYR A 85 40.74 9.98 21.82
CA TYR A 85 39.42 10.47 22.22
C TYR A 85 38.54 10.76 21.01
N PHE A 86 39.09 10.64 19.80
CA PHE A 86 38.38 10.81 18.56
C PHE A 86 37.69 9.49 18.18
N ASP A 87 36.37 9.52 17.93
CA ASP A 87 35.60 8.34 17.51
C ASP A 87 36.03 7.92 16.10
N PRO A 88 36.59 6.70 15.93
CA PRO A 88 37.03 6.24 14.61
C PRO A 88 35.89 6.07 13.60
N ARG A 89 34.62 6.11 14.03
CA ARG A 89 33.45 6.09 13.17
C ARG A 89 33.10 7.46 12.60
N GLN A 90 33.74 8.55 13.08
CA GLN A 90 33.43 9.89 12.58
C GLN A 90 33.76 10.06 11.08
N ALA A 91 34.68 9.27 10.53
CA ALA A 91 34.88 9.17 9.09
C ALA A 91 33.66 8.62 8.32
N PHE A 92 32.67 8.03 9.04
CA PHE A 92 31.44 7.44 8.52
C PHE A 92 30.21 8.13 9.13
N THR A 93 30.32 9.36 9.60
CA THR A 93 29.20 10.11 10.15
C THR A 93 28.15 10.30 9.06
N VAL A 94 26.92 9.92 9.37
CA VAL A 94 25.77 10.25 8.56
C VAL A 94 25.29 11.61 9.05
N GLU A 95 25.31 12.63 8.19
CA GLU A 95 24.59 13.87 8.46
C GLU A 95 23.14 13.51 8.76
N ASP A 96 22.60 14.06 9.85
CA ASP A 96 21.17 13.98 10.12
C ASP A 96 20.46 14.94 9.15
N VAL A 97 20.53 14.58 7.87
CA VAL A 97 19.71 15.19 6.84
C VAL A 97 18.29 14.96 7.35
N GLN A 98 17.58 16.02 7.66
CA GLN A 98 16.13 15.92 7.73
C GLN A 98 15.70 15.34 6.39
N VAL A 99 15.56 14.02 6.33
CA VAL A 99 15.08 13.32 5.15
C VAL A 99 13.68 13.87 4.96
N LYS A 100 13.56 14.88 4.07
CA LYS A 100 12.23 15.32 3.64
C LYS A 100 11.52 14.03 3.23
N PRO A 101 10.38 13.70 3.85
CA PRO A 101 9.74 12.43 3.59
C PRO A 101 9.62 12.28 2.07
N LYS A 102 10.14 11.19 1.52
CA LYS A 102 10.18 10.95 0.08
C LYS A 102 8.72 11.05 -0.43
N ARG A 103 8.42 12.09 -1.18
CA ARG A 103 7.09 12.27 -1.75
C ARG A 103 6.94 11.34 -2.93
N PHE A 104 6.02 10.42 -2.82
CA PHE A 104 5.61 9.55 -3.91
C PHE A 104 4.56 10.26 -4.77
N ASP A 105 4.62 10.06 -6.08
CA ASP A 105 3.73 10.70 -7.06
C ASP A 105 3.23 9.70 -8.13
N GLY A 106 2.62 10.24 -9.19
CA GLY A 106 2.09 9.44 -10.28
C GLY A 106 3.14 8.70 -11.12
N ASN A 107 4.42 9.04 -11.01
CA ASN A 107 5.52 8.40 -11.73
C ASN A 107 6.21 7.31 -10.89
N THR A 108 5.97 7.33 -9.58
CA THR A 108 6.56 6.39 -8.64
C THR A 108 6.08 4.96 -8.91
N SER A 109 6.97 4.00 -8.87
CA SER A 109 6.63 2.57 -8.98
C SER A 109 6.31 1.94 -7.63
N ALA A 110 5.59 0.82 -7.63
CA ALA A 110 5.29 0.07 -6.41
C ALA A 110 6.56 -0.44 -5.71
N LEU A 111 7.57 -0.86 -6.47
CA LEU A 111 8.85 -1.32 -5.90
C LEU A 111 9.65 -0.18 -5.25
N GLU A 112 9.58 1.05 -5.81
CA GLU A 112 10.20 2.21 -5.15
C GLU A 112 9.61 2.53 -3.79
N ILE A 113 8.27 2.37 -3.63
CA ILE A 113 7.58 2.58 -2.35
C ILE A 113 8.03 1.55 -1.32
N LEU A 114 8.30 0.33 -1.76
CA LEU A 114 8.69 -0.79 -0.91
C LEU A 114 10.20 -0.87 -0.66
N GLN A 115 10.99 -0.05 -1.32
CA GLN A 115 12.46 -0.07 -1.16
C GLN A 115 12.87 0.04 0.31
N GLY A 116 13.63 -0.95 0.79
CA GLY A 116 14.11 -1.02 2.17
C GLY A 116 13.06 -1.46 3.20
N ARG A 117 11.85 -1.84 2.78
CA ARG A 117 10.79 -2.35 3.67
C ARG A 117 10.81 -3.87 3.71
N ASP A 118 10.74 -4.42 4.92
CA ASP A 118 10.52 -5.84 5.16
C ASP A 118 9.04 -6.08 5.56
N LEU A 119 8.36 -6.93 4.81
CA LEU A 119 6.97 -7.30 5.03
C LEU A 119 6.80 -8.76 5.47
N SER A 120 7.86 -9.43 5.93
CA SER A 120 7.87 -10.87 6.28
C SER A 120 6.79 -11.26 7.31
N ASN A 121 6.38 -10.32 8.17
CA ASN A 121 5.35 -10.53 9.18
C ASN A 121 3.94 -10.09 8.73
N LYS A 122 3.74 -9.77 7.44
CA LYS A 122 2.45 -9.30 6.92
C LYS A 122 1.78 -10.36 6.06
N VAL A 123 0.50 -10.60 6.33
CA VAL A 123 -0.38 -11.40 5.48
C VAL A 123 -1.29 -10.45 4.70
N ILE A 124 -1.27 -10.56 3.38
CA ILE A 124 -1.95 -9.66 2.45
C ILE A 124 -2.83 -10.48 1.50
N LEU A 125 -4.11 -10.17 1.46
CA LEU A 125 -5.08 -10.80 0.59
C LEU A 125 -5.49 -9.83 -0.53
N ILE A 126 -5.41 -10.28 -1.79
CA ILE A 126 -5.70 -9.43 -2.95
C ILE A 126 -6.70 -10.14 -3.87
N THR A 127 -7.86 -9.53 -4.10
CA THR A 127 -8.84 -10.06 -5.04
C THR A 127 -8.47 -9.73 -6.49
N GLY A 128 -8.66 -10.68 -7.42
CA GLY A 128 -8.36 -10.48 -8.83
C GLY A 128 -6.86 -10.32 -9.15
N ALA A 129 -5.98 -10.92 -8.34
CA ALA A 129 -4.55 -10.78 -8.41
C ALA A 129 -3.84 -11.65 -9.48
N ASN A 130 -4.58 -12.26 -10.40
CA ASN A 130 -4.00 -13.12 -11.44
C ASN A 130 -3.59 -12.37 -12.73
N SER A 131 -3.78 -11.06 -12.78
CA SER A 131 -3.42 -10.21 -13.93
C SER A 131 -3.47 -8.72 -13.59
N GLY A 132 -2.83 -7.90 -14.42
CA GLY A 132 -2.92 -6.44 -14.34
C GLY A 132 -2.36 -5.89 -13.03
N ILE A 133 -3.03 -4.84 -12.51
CA ILE A 133 -2.62 -4.13 -11.29
C ILE A 133 -2.60 -5.06 -10.08
N GLY A 134 -3.63 -5.93 -9.95
CA GLY A 134 -3.70 -6.87 -8.83
C GLY A 134 -2.52 -7.85 -8.81
N PHE A 135 -2.08 -8.33 -9.97
CA PHE A 135 -0.89 -9.19 -10.07
C PHE A 135 0.37 -8.42 -9.69
N GLU A 136 0.53 -7.20 -10.20
CA GLU A 136 1.72 -6.40 -9.91
C GLU A 136 1.78 -5.96 -8.44
N THR A 137 0.63 -5.66 -7.83
CA THR A 137 0.53 -5.42 -6.39
C THR A 137 0.94 -6.67 -5.59
N ALA A 138 0.44 -7.85 -5.97
CA ALA A 138 0.77 -9.12 -5.32
C ALA A 138 2.26 -9.45 -5.45
N ARG A 139 2.82 -9.30 -6.66
CA ARG A 139 4.23 -9.51 -6.96
C ARG A 139 5.12 -8.58 -6.10
N SER A 140 4.79 -7.29 -6.08
CA SER A 140 5.58 -6.30 -5.31
C SER A 140 5.62 -6.63 -3.82
N PHE A 141 4.50 -7.00 -3.20
CA PHE A 141 4.47 -7.42 -1.81
C PHE A 141 5.22 -8.74 -1.55
N ALA A 142 5.04 -9.72 -2.43
CA ALA A 142 5.69 -11.02 -2.30
C ALA A 142 7.22 -10.92 -2.36
N LEU A 143 7.75 -10.07 -3.26
CA LEU A 143 9.19 -9.79 -3.37
C LEU A 143 9.79 -9.08 -2.14
N HIS A 144 8.95 -8.50 -1.27
CA HIS A 144 9.36 -7.88 -0.01
C HIS A 144 9.00 -8.71 1.23
N GLY A 145 8.79 -10.02 1.03
CA GLY A 145 8.64 -10.99 2.11
C GLY A 145 7.22 -11.23 2.61
N ALA A 146 6.20 -10.47 2.15
CA ALA A 146 4.84 -10.69 2.61
C ALA A 146 4.30 -12.08 2.21
N HIS A 147 3.47 -12.67 3.09
CA HIS A 147 2.64 -13.80 2.71
C HIS A 147 1.43 -13.27 1.91
N VAL A 148 1.41 -13.53 0.62
CA VAL A 148 0.41 -12.99 -0.30
C VAL A 148 -0.57 -14.05 -0.78
N ILE A 149 -1.87 -13.79 -0.61
CA ILE A 149 -2.95 -14.67 -1.03
C ILE A 149 -3.66 -14.06 -2.24
N LEU A 150 -3.58 -14.74 -3.38
CA LEU A 150 -4.25 -14.37 -4.62
C LEU A 150 -5.66 -14.97 -4.64
N ALA A 151 -6.66 -14.16 -4.34
CA ALA A 151 -8.07 -14.56 -4.36
C ALA A 151 -8.67 -14.34 -5.76
N CYS A 152 -8.83 -15.42 -6.54
CA CYS A 152 -9.16 -15.33 -7.96
C CYS A 152 -10.12 -16.43 -8.40
N ARG A 153 -11.00 -16.11 -9.39
CA ARG A 153 -11.98 -17.07 -9.94
C ARG A 153 -11.32 -18.18 -10.77
N ASN A 154 -10.34 -17.83 -11.59
CA ASN A 154 -9.73 -18.78 -12.53
C ASN A 154 -8.48 -19.42 -11.91
N LYS A 155 -8.61 -20.69 -11.50
CA LYS A 155 -7.52 -21.47 -10.87
C LYS A 155 -6.27 -21.56 -11.74
N THR A 156 -6.40 -21.84 -13.05
CA THR A 156 -5.26 -21.99 -13.96
C THR A 156 -4.47 -20.69 -14.07
N ARG A 157 -5.17 -19.54 -14.22
CA ARG A 157 -4.49 -18.24 -14.29
C ARG A 157 -3.84 -17.84 -12.97
N SER A 158 -4.47 -18.14 -11.84
CA SER A 158 -3.88 -17.84 -10.53
C SER A 158 -2.67 -18.73 -10.23
N SER A 159 -2.71 -20.02 -10.57
CA SER A 159 -1.54 -20.89 -10.45
C SER A 159 -0.38 -20.42 -11.34
N LYS A 160 -0.69 -19.96 -12.58
CA LYS A 160 0.33 -19.34 -13.43
C LYS A 160 0.92 -18.07 -12.81
N ALA A 161 0.10 -17.21 -12.21
CA ALA A 161 0.55 -15.99 -11.54
C ALA A 161 1.48 -16.31 -10.36
N VAL A 162 1.11 -17.28 -9.52
CA VAL A 162 1.97 -17.78 -8.43
C VAL A 162 3.30 -18.30 -8.99
N GLY A 163 3.25 -19.12 -10.05
CA GLY A 163 4.46 -19.66 -10.70
C GLY A 163 5.40 -18.56 -11.22
N LEU A 164 4.87 -17.47 -11.78
CA LEU A 164 5.68 -16.34 -12.24
C LEU A 164 6.39 -15.62 -11.08
N ILE A 165 5.71 -15.42 -9.95
CA ILE A 165 6.33 -14.81 -8.77
C ILE A 165 7.43 -15.72 -8.20
N LEU A 166 7.17 -17.03 -8.11
CA LEU A 166 8.14 -18.00 -7.61
C LEU A 166 9.35 -18.20 -8.55
N GLN A 167 9.19 -17.99 -9.86
CA GLN A 167 10.29 -17.96 -10.81
C GLN A 167 11.22 -16.77 -10.59
N GLU A 168 10.67 -15.62 -10.19
CA GLU A 168 11.45 -14.42 -9.88
C GLU A 168 12.13 -14.52 -8.51
N TRP A 169 11.41 -15.04 -7.52
CA TRP A 169 11.93 -15.29 -6.18
C TRP A 169 11.36 -16.59 -5.60
N ASN A 170 12.17 -17.62 -5.59
CA ASN A 170 11.76 -18.98 -5.19
C ASN A 170 11.41 -19.11 -3.68
N LYS A 171 11.78 -18.13 -2.88
CA LYS A 171 11.44 -18.06 -1.44
C LYS A 171 10.19 -17.21 -1.15
N ALA A 172 9.52 -16.69 -2.19
CA ALA A 172 8.31 -15.90 -1.99
C ALA A 172 7.21 -16.73 -1.35
N HIS A 173 6.55 -16.18 -0.34
CA HIS A 173 5.42 -16.82 0.32
C HIS A 173 4.12 -16.38 -0.36
N VAL A 174 3.70 -17.10 -1.40
CA VAL A 174 2.56 -16.76 -2.25
C VAL A 174 1.71 -17.99 -2.55
N GLU A 175 0.41 -17.85 -2.40
CA GLU A 175 -0.55 -18.91 -2.71
C GLU A 175 -1.82 -18.36 -3.40
N ALA A 176 -2.53 -19.23 -4.11
CA ALA A 176 -3.80 -18.89 -4.75
C ALA A 176 -4.96 -19.62 -4.08
N MET A 177 -6.06 -18.88 -3.83
CA MET A 177 -7.30 -19.43 -3.32
C MET A 177 -8.47 -19.08 -4.27
N PRO A 178 -9.39 -20.01 -4.53
CA PRO A 178 -10.53 -19.77 -5.44
C PRO A 178 -11.54 -18.81 -4.83
N LEU A 179 -11.90 -17.74 -5.57
CA LEU A 179 -12.93 -16.76 -5.20
C LEU A 179 -13.65 -16.27 -6.44
N ASP A 180 -14.95 -16.49 -6.54
CA ASP A 180 -15.82 -15.85 -7.52
C ASP A 180 -16.75 -14.83 -6.84
N LEU A 181 -16.50 -13.55 -7.05
CA LEU A 181 -17.31 -12.45 -6.51
C LEU A 181 -18.69 -12.35 -7.16
N ALA A 182 -18.94 -13.05 -8.27
CA ALA A 182 -20.26 -13.18 -8.88
C ALA A 182 -21.16 -14.21 -8.18
N SER A 183 -20.70 -14.83 -7.10
CA SER A 183 -21.42 -15.83 -6.31
C SER A 183 -21.22 -15.57 -4.82
N LEU A 184 -22.27 -15.19 -4.11
CA LEU A 184 -22.22 -15.00 -2.66
C LEU A 184 -21.86 -16.30 -1.92
N ARG A 185 -22.26 -17.44 -2.46
CA ARG A 185 -21.85 -18.76 -1.97
C ARG A 185 -20.33 -18.92 -2.05
N SER A 186 -19.74 -18.64 -3.20
CA SER A 186 -18.28 -18.72 -3.37
C SER A 186 -17.52 -17.77 -2.44
N VAL A 187 -18.06 -16.58 -2.18
CA VAL A 187 -17.49 -15.63 -1.22
C VAL A 187 -17.51 -16.22 0.20
N ARG A 188 -18.59 -16.88 0.59
CA ARG A 188 -18.69 -17.55 1.91
C ARG A 188 -17.70 -18.70 2.03
N GLU A 189 -17.67 -19.61 1.07
CA GLU A 189 -16.76 -20.76 1.03
C GLU A 189 -15.28 -20.32 1.09
N PHE A 190 -14.96 -19.24 0.37
CA PHE A 190 -13.63 -18.64 0.44
C PHE A 190 -13.31 -18.14 1.86
N ALA A 191 -14.22 -17.37 2.46
CA ALA A 191 -13.98 -16.80 3.80
C ALA A 191 -13.83 -17.90 4.88
N GLU A 192 -14.63 -18.97 4.80
CA GLU A 192 -14.52 -20.14 5.67
C GLU A 192 -13.17 -20.85 5.49
N SER A 193 -12.75 -21.07 4.23
CA SER A 193 -11.47 -21.67 3.89
C SER A 193 -10.29 -20.82 4.36
N PHE A 194 -10.39 -19.48 4.24
CA PHE A 194 -9.37 -18.57 4.76
C PHE A 194 -9.29 -18.61 6.29
N LYS A 195 -10.43 -18.55 6.97
CA LYS A 195 -10.48 -18.64 8.46
C LYS A 195 -9.94 -19.97 8.99
N ALA A 196 -10.16 -21.08 8.27
CA ALA A 196 -9.62 -22.40 8.63
C ALA A 196 -8.09 -22.43 8.62
N LYS A 197 -7.42 -21.57 7.85
CA LYS A 197 -5.95 -21.44 7.87
C LYS A 197 -5.42 -20.77 9.14
N LYS A 198 -6.26 -20.13 9.95
CA LYS A 198 -5.90 -19.39 11.18
C LYS A 198 -4.82 -18.32 10.97
N LEU A 199 -4.69 -17.80 9.77
CA LEU A 199 -3.76 -16.73 9.43
C LEU A 199 -4.31 -15.37 9.91
N PRO A 200 -3.45 -14.45 10.31
CA PRO A 200 -3.84 -13.05 10.45
C PRO A 200 -4.15 -12.44 9.07
N LEU A 201 -4.80 -11.28 9.04
CA LEU A 201 -5.05 -10.51 7.82
C LEU A 201 -4.73 -9.04 8.07
N HIS A 202 -3.54 -8.62 7.69
CA HIS A 202 -3.07 -7.25 7.93
C HIS A 202 -3.52 -6.28 6.85
N VAL A 203 -3.60 -6.75 5.58
CA VAL A 203 -4.08 -5.93 4.46
C VAL A 203 -5.02 -6.74 3.58
N LEU A 204 -6.21 -6.18 3.34
CA LEU A 204 -7.17 -6.70 2.37
C LEU A 204 -7.29 -5.70 1.20
N VAL A 205 -6.98 -6.15 -0.01
CA VAL A 205 -7.09 -5.34 -1.23
C VAL A 205 -8.26 -5.83 -2.07
N CYS A 206 -9.37 -5.08 -2.04
CA CYS A 206 -10.55 -5.28 -2.87
C CYS A 206 -10.30 -4.72 -4.27
N ASN A 207 -9.51 -5.44 -5.07
CA ASN A 207 -9.02 -4.99 -6.38
C ASN A 207 -9.84 -5.50 -7.56
N ALA A 208 -10.44 -6.70 -7.46
CA ALA A 208 -11.15 -7.31 -8.58
C ALA A 208 -12.25 -6.42 -9.15
N ALA A 209 -12.31 -6.31 -10.47
CA ALA A 209 -13.33 -5.53 -11.16
C ALA A 209 -13.56 -6.07 -12.57
N VAL A 210 -14.74 -5.75 -13.09
CA VAL A 210 -15.11 -5.91 -14.50
C VAL A 210 -15.58 -4.57 -15.04
N CYS A 211 -15.28 -4.29 -16.29
CA CYS A 211 -15.69 -3.06 -16.96
C CYS A 211 -16.21 -3.38 -18.36
N SER A 212 -17.17 -2.60 -18.84
CA SER A 212 -17.73 -2.71 -20.21
C SER A 212 -18.24 -4.13 -20.56
N GLN A 213 -18.81 -4.82 -19.56
CA GLN A 213 -19.41 -6.13 -19.81
C GLN A 213 -20.83 -6.00 -20.39
N PRO A 214 -21.27 -6.96 -21.22
CA PRO A 214 -22.68 -7.06 -21.61
C PRO A 214 -23.54 -7.32 -20.38
N TRP A 215 -24.79 -6.89 -20.43
CA TRP A 215 -25.74 -7.13 -19.36
C TRP A 215 -25.94 -8.62 -19.10
N ARG A 216 -25.79 -8.99 -17.86
CA ARG A 216 -26.17 -10.32 -17.38
C ARG A 216 -26.46 -10.27 -15.88
N LEU A 217 -27.32 -11.16 -15.42
CA LEU A 217 -27.51 -11.45 -14.01
C LEU A 217 -26.54 -12.54 -13.55
N THR A 218 -26.13 -12.44 -12.29
CA THR A 218 -25.40 -13.48 -11.58
C THR A 218 -26.34 -14.59 -11.10
N GLU A 219 -25.82 -15.65 -10.51
CA GLU A 219 -26.65 -16.69 -9.88
C GLU A 219 -27.48 -16.14 -8.70
N ASP A 220 -27.05 -15.04 -8.09
CA ASP A 220 -27.76 -14.35 -7.00
C ASP A 220 -28.83 -13.37 -7.52
N GLY A 221 -29.07 -13.31 -8.85
CA GLY A 221 -30.09 -12.47 -9.49
C GLY A 221 -29.80 -10.98 -9.52
N LEU A 222 -28.52 -10.57 -9.44
CA LEU A 222 -28.07 -9.18 -9.49
C LEU A 222 -27.25 -8.90 -10.74
N GLU A 223 -27.20 -7.62 -11.17
CA GLU A 223 -26.36 -7.22 -12.29
C GLU A 223 -24.89 -7.48 -11.97
N SER A 224 -24.20 -8.09 -12.91
CA SER A 224 -22.85 -8.66 -12.70
C SER A 224 -21.77 -7.65 -12.35
N THR A 225 -21.83 -6.42 -12.89
CA THR A 225 -20.83 -5.38 -12.59
C THR A 225 -20.98 -4.89 -11.15
N PHE A 226 -22.21 -4.61 -10.73
CA PHE A 226 -22.50 -4.22 -9.36
C PHE A 226 -22.07 -5.31 -8.36
N GLN A 227 -22.44 -6.56 -8.62
CA GLN A 227 -22.12 -7.65 -7.70
C GLN A 227 -20.62 -7.90 -7.63
N ILE A 228 -19.90 -7.99 -8.75
CA ILE A 228 -18.47 -8.30 -8.76
C ILE A 228 -17.65 -7.14 -8.18
N CYS A 229 -17.96 -5.89 -8.58
CA CYS A 229 -17.14 -4.74 -8.20
C CYS A 229 -17.42 -4.23 -6.79
N HIS A 230 -18.65 -4.46 -6.25
CA HIS A 230 -19.05 -3.93 -4.95
C HIS A 230 -19.58 -5.01 -4.00
N LEU A 231 -20.74 -5.62 -4.27
CA LEU A 231 -21.46 -6.42 -3.28
C LEU A 231 -20.67 -7.66 -2.81
N GLY A 232 -19.95 -8.32 -3.73
CA GLY A 232 -19.08 -9.45 -3.40
C GLY A 232 -17.93 -9.06 -2.47
N HIS A 233 -17.33 -7.88 -2.67
CA HIS A 233 -16.31 -7.34 -1.75
C HIS A 233 -16.90 -6.93 -0.41
N PHE A 234 -18.07 -6.28 -0.42
CA PHE A 234 -18.80 -5.94 0.79
C PHE A 234 -19.02 -7.18 1.66
N TYR A 235 -19.53 -8.26 1.07
CA TYR A 235 -19.78 -9.51 1.79
C TYR A 235 -18.48 -10.18 2.26
N LEU A 236 -17.43 -10.17 1.43
CA LEU A 236 -16.12 -10.69 1.81
C LEU A 236 -15.57 -9.98 3.06
N VAL A 237 -15.63 -8.65 3.08
CA VAL A 237 -15.19 -7.85 4.23
C VAL A 237 -16.03 -8.15 5.47
N GLN A 238 -17.35 -8.24 5.34
CA GLN A 238 -18.22 -8.63 6.46
C GLN A 238 -17.84 -9.97 7.06
N LEU A 239 -17.58 -10.97 6.21
CA LEU A 239 -17.19 -12.30 6.67
C LEU A 239 -15.79 -12.34 7.31
N LEU A 240 -14.87 -11.47 6.91
CA LEU A 240 -13.49 -11.43 7.41
C LEU A 240 -13.24 -10.35 8.47
N GLN A 241 -14.25 -9.56 8.86
CA GLN A 241 -14.06 -8.44 9.80
C GLN A 241 -13.53 -8.86 11.18
N ASP A 242 -13.88 -10.05 11.65
CA ASP A 242 -13.37 -10.62 12.90
C ASP A 242 -11.88 -10.95 12.82
N VAL A 243 -11.41 -11.43 11.66
CA VAL A 243 -9.98 -11.67 11.40
C VAL A 243 -9.23 -10.34 11.31
N LEU A 244 -9.76 -9.35 10.56
CA LEU A 244 -9.17 -8.02 10.46
C LEU A 244 -9.02 -7.36 11.83
N ARG A 245 -10.05 -7.42 12.68
CA ARG A 245 -10.01 -6.87 14.05
C ARG A 245 -8.94 -7.52 14.92
N ARG A 246 -8.80 -8.84 14.86
CA ARG A 246 -7.76 -9.57 15.61
C ARG A 246 -6.36 -9.33 15.06
N SER A 247 -6.25 -8.89 13.82
CA SER A 247 -4.97 -8.59 13.15
C SER A 247 -4.59 -7.11 13.18
N ALA A 248 -5.32 -6.29 13.95
CA ALA A 248 -5.07 -4.86 14.04
C ALA A 248 -3.62 -4.57 14.55
N PRO A 249 -2.96 -3.52 14.02
CA PRO A 249 -3.46 -2.60 13.00
C PRO A 249 -3.60 -3.25 11.63
N ALA A 250 -4.79 -3.12 11.01
CA ALA A 250 -5.10 -3.71 9.72
C ALA A 250 -5.71 -2.67 8.75
N ARG A 251 -5.57 -2.93 7.44
CA ARG A 251 -6.01 -1.99 6.40
C ARG A 251 -6.87 -2.69 5.36
N VAL A 252 -7.96 -2.04 4.96
CA VAL A 252 -8.80 -2.46 3.83
C VAL A 252 -8.69 -1.42 2.73
N LEU A 253 -8.24 -1.81 1.55
CA LEU A 253 -8.10 -0.93 0.39
C LEU A 253 -9.14 -1.31 -0.65
N VAL A 254 -9.99 -0.35 -1.01
CA VAL A 254 -11.09 -0.57 -1.96
C VAL A 254 -10.80 0.15 -3.25
N LEU A 255 -10.58 -0.59 -4.35
CA LEU A 255 -10.23 0.02 -5.63
C LEU A 255 -11.44 0.68 -6.28
N SER A 256 -11.33 1.98 -6.46
CA SER A 256 -12.28 2.83 -7.18
C SER A 256 -11.69 3.33 -8.51
N SER A 257 -12.26 4.38 -9.07
CA SER A 257 -11.82 5.03 -10.31
C SER A 257 -12.29 6.49 -10.33
N GLU A 258 -11.59 7.37 -11.05
CA GLU A 258 -12.08 8.73 -11.35
C GLU A 258 -13.43 8.72 -12.08
N SER A 259 -13.80 7.60 -12.70
CA SER A 259 -15.10 7.41 -13.34
C SER A 259 -16.29 7.50 -12.36
N HIS A 260 -16.06 7.40 -11.04
CA HIS A 260 -17.09 7.65 -10.02
C HIS A 260 -17.72 9.04 -10.08
N ARG A 261 -17.06 10.00 -10.75
CA ARG A 261 -17.56 11.38 -10.93
C ARG A 261 -18.67 11.48 -11.98
N PHE A 262 -18.78 10.45 -12.84
CA PHE A 262 -19.70 10.43 -13.98
C PHE A 262 -20.86 9.47 -13.72
N THR A 263 -21.66 9.77 -12.69
CA THR A 263 -22.78 8.95 -12.28
C THR A 263 -23.87 9.76 -11.60
N ASP A 264 -25.08 9.18 -11.57
CA ASP A 264 -26.33 9.72 -11.06
C ASP A 264 -26.95 8.81 -9.98
N LEU A 265 -26.12 8.16 -9.18
CA LEU A 265 -26.57 7.10 -8.26
C LEU A 265 -27.30 7.62 -7.01
N VAL A 266 -26.94 8.78 -6.51
CA VAL A 266 -27.41 9.35 -5.23
C VAL A 266 -28.40 10.46 -5.50
N ASP A 267 -29.60 10.36 -4.94
CA ASP A 267 -30.61 11.43 -5.03
C ASP A 267 -30.32 12.58 -4.06
N SER A 268 -31.16 13.64 -4.10
CA SER A 268 -31.02 14.82 -3.26
C SER A 268 -31.17 14.56 -1.75
N CYS A 269 -31.72 13.38 -1.39
CA CYS A 269 -31.91 12.95 0.00
C CYS A 269 -30.83 11.96 0.47
N GLY A 270 -29.78 11.73 -0.32
CA GLY A 270 -28.73 10.76 0.00
C GLY A 270 -29.15 9.30 -0.20
N LYS A 271 -30.24 9.03 -0.92
CA LYS A 271 -30.74 7.69 -1.14
C LYS A 271 -30.12 7.06 -2.38
N VAL A 272 -29.72 5.80 -2.26
CA VAL A 272 -29.20 4.97 -3.34
C VAL A 272 -30.30 4.05 -3.86
N ASP A 273 -30.56 4.09 -5.18
CA ASP A 273 -31.60 3.25 -5.80
C ASP A 273 -31.02 1.94 -6.34
N LEU A 274 -31.58 0.81 -5.85
CA LEU A 274 -31.22 -0.53 -6.35
C LEU A 274 -31.50 -0.68 -7.84
N CYS A 275 -32.57 -0.04 -8.36
CA CYS A 275 -32.90 -0.10 -9.80
C CYS A 275 -31.82 0.52 -10.68
N LEU A 276 -31.01 1.44 -10.12
CA LEU A 276 -29.85 2.02 -10.81
C LEU A 276 -28.61 1.11 -10.70
N LEU A 277 -28.48 0.35 -9.62
CA LEU A 277 -27.37 -0.58 -9.38
C LEU A 277 -27.53 -1.90 -10.13
N SER A 278 -28.76 -2.40 -10.22
CA SER A 278 -29.11 -3.65 -10.91
C SER A 278 -30.27 -3.42 -11.90
N PRO A 279 -30.04 -2.60 -12.97
CA PRO A 279 -31.07 -2.24 -13.89
C PRO A 279 -31.51 -3.42 -14.77
N PRO A 280 -32.76 -3.42 -15.30
CA PRO A 280 -33.16 -4.35 -16.32
C PRO A 280 -32.38 -4.13 -17.63
N ARG A 281 -32.29 -5.18 -18.47
CA ARG A 281 -31.49 -5.16 -19.71
C ARG A 281 -31.74 -3.93 -20.59
N ARG A 282 -33.01 -3.46 -20.68
CA ARG A 282 -33.41 -2.32 -21.51
C ARG A 282 -32.85 -0.96 -21.05
N ALA A 283 -32.51 -0.85 -19.75
CA ALA A 283 -31.98 0.36 -19.12
C ALA A 283 -30.48 0.26 -18.81
N TYR A 284 -29.85 -0.83 -19.23
CA TYR A 284 -28.45 -1.08 -18.92
C TYR A 284 -27.50 -0.35 -19.87
N TRP A 285 -26.57 0.40 -19.28
CA TRP A 285 -25.43 0.94 -19.97
C TRP A 285 -24.15 0.57 -19.20
N SER A 286 -23.27 -0.21 -19.85
CA SER A 286 -22.12 -0.87 -19.21
C SER A 286 -21.15 0.08 -18.53
N MET A 287 -20.90 1.27 -19.11
CA MET A 287 -20.03 2.28 -18.51
C MET A 287 -20.67 2.91 -17.28
N LEU A 288 -21.98 3.19 -17.33
CA LEU A 288 -22.68 3.77 -16.18
C LEU A 288 -22.78 2.76 -15.02
N ALA A 289 -23.00 1.48 -15.31
CA ALA A 289 -22.96 0.41 -14.30
C ALA A 289 -21.58 0.36 -13.61
N TYR A 290 -20.51 0.48 -14.38
CA TYR A 290 -19.16 0.55 -13.83
C TYR A 290 -18.93 1.82 -12.97
N ASN A 291 -19.35 3.00 -13.47
CA ASN A 291 -19.20 4.27 -12.76
C ASN A 291 -19.94 4.24 -11.40
N ARG A 292 -21.19 3.73 -11.41
CA ARG A 292 -22.01 3.54 -10.19
C ARG A 292 -21.34 2.59 -9.20
N ALA A 293 -20.81 1.46 -9.67
CA ALA A 293 -20.11 0.52 -8.81
C ALA A 293 -18.83 1.13 -8.21
N LYS A 294 -18.13 2.02 -8.96
CA LYS A 294 -16.95 2.71 -8.44
C LYS A 294 -17.29 3.82 -7.45
N LEU A 295 -18.44 4.47 -7.56
CA LEU A 295 -18.98 5.34 -6.51
C LEU A 295 -19.32 4.54 -5.25
N CYS A 296 -20.01 3.40 -5.40
CA CYS A 296 -20.30 2.50 -4.27
C CYS A 296 -19.04 2.11 -3.50
N ASN A 297 -17.91 1.92 -4.18
CA ASN A 297 -16.67 1.53 -3.54
C ASN A 297 -16.08 2.65 -2.63
N ILE A 298 -16.24 3.93 -2.98
CA ILE A 298 -15.82 5.05 -2.12
C ILE A 298 -16.76 5.16 -0.91
N LEU A 299 -18.08 5.16 -1.14
CA LEU A 299 -19.08 5.20 -0.08
C LEU A 299 -18.90 4.03 0.91
N PHE A 300 -18.69 2.82 0.38
CA PHE A 300 -18.40 1.63 1.18
C PHE A 300 -17.14 1.78 2.03
N SER A 301 -16.04 2.25 1.44
CA SER A 301 -14.76 2.43 2.14
C SER A 301 -14.88 3.46 3.29
N SER A 302 -15.62 4.55 3.05
CA SER A 302 -15.87 5.59 4.06
C SER A 302 -16.66 5.05 5.25
N GLU A 303 -17.80 4.39 4.99
CA GLU A 303 -18.65 3.80 6.05
C GLU A 303 -17.95 2.63 6.76
N LEU A 304 -17.16 1.82 6.03
CA LEU A 304 -16.37 0.76 6.61
C LEU A 304 -15.34 1.31 7.61
N HIS A 305 -14.64 2.38 7.23
CA HIS A 305 -13.70 3.04 8.14
C HIS A 305 -14.40 3.55 9.41
N ARG A 306 -15.53 4.25 9.26
CA ARG A 306 -16.32 4.74 10.39
C ARG A 306 -16.70 3.63 11.38
N ARG A 307 -17.01 2.43 10.86
CA ARG A 307 -17.42 1.26 11.66
C ARG A 307 -16.26 0.53 12.30
N LEU A 308 -15.13 0.41 11.59
CA LEU A 308 -14.02 -0.46 12.02
C LEU A 308 -12.81 0.28 12.60
N SER A 309 -12.70 1.60 12.46
CA SER A 309 -11.60 2.38 13.05
C SER A 309 -11.49 2.24 14.57
N PRO A 310 -12.60 2.12 15.36
CA PRO A 310 -12.47 1.88 16.80
C PRO A 310 -11.80 0.53 17.16
N TYR A 311 -11.71 -0.38 16.21
CA TYR A 311 -11.07 -1.69 16.36
C TYR A 311 -9.67 -1.76 15.73
N GLY A 312 -9.08 -0.61 15.37
CA GLY A 312 -7.75 -0.55 14.77
C GLY A 312 -7.71 -0.99 13.29
N VAL A 313 -8.85 -1.00 12.59
CA VAL A 313 -8.93 -1.31 11.16
C VAL A 313 -9.27 -0.06 10.38
N SER A 314 -8.37 0.38 9.50
CA SER A 314 -8.60 1.52 8.62
C SER A 314 -9.06 1.05 7.23
N SER A 315 -9.84 1.91 6.54
CA SER A 315 -10.23 1.67 5.14
C SER A 315 -10.03 2.93 4.31
N ASN A 316 -9.45 2.77 3.12
CA ASN A 316 -9.26 3.85 2.15
C ASN A 316 -9.67 3.40 0.75
N ALA A 317 -10.27 4.33 -0.02
CA ALA A 317 -10.56 4.12 -1.42
C ALA A 317 -9.36 4.56 -2.28
N VAL A 318 -9.02 3.76 -3.30
CA VAL A 318 -7.83 3.95 -4.11
C VAL A 318 -8.17 4.00 -5.59
N HIS A 319 -7.69 5.03 -6.29
CA HIS A 319 -7.65 5.06 -7.74
C HIS A 319 -6.22 4.73 -8.23
N PRO A 320 -6.06 3.73 -9.06
CA PRO A 320 -4.73 3.30 -9.50
C PRO A 320 -4.06 4.23 -10.53
N GLY A 321 -4.72 5.31 -10.90
CA GLY A 321 -4.28 6.25 -11.94
C GLY A 321 -5.00 6.04 -13.26
N ASN A 322 -4.90 7.05 -14.14
CA ASN A 322 -5.55 7.05 -15.44
C ASN A 322 -4.71 6.34 -16.51
N MET A 323 -5.40 5.86 -17.55
CA MET A 323 -4.80 5.34 -18.80
C MET A 323 -3.78 4.21 -18.58
N MET A 324 -4.19 3.14 -17.87
CA MET A 324 -3.38 1.93 -17.80
C MET A 324 -3.83 0.90 -18.82
N TYR A 325 -2.85 0.30 -19.51
CA TYR A 325 -3.11 -0.84 -20.36
C TYR A 325 -3.34 -2.09 -19.48
N THR A 326 -4.60 -2.36 -19.16
CA THR A 326 -5.01 -3.55 -18.42
C THR A 326 -5.95 -4.41 -19.25
N GLY A 327 -6.01 -5.71 -18.98
CA GLY A 327 -6.94 -6.62 -19.66
C GLY A 327 -8.42 -6.40 -19.31
N ILE A 328 -8.79 -5.28 -18.69
CA ILE A 328 -10.17 -4.98 -18.27
C ILE A 328 -11.09 -4.75 -19.48
N HIS A 329 -10.54 -4.36 -20.65
CA HIS A 329 -11.25 -4.10 -21.91
C HIS A 329 -11.26 -5.30 -22.88
N ARG A 330 -10.96 -6.50 -22.40
CA ARG A 330 -10.96 -7.71 -23.24
C ARG A 330 -12.35 -7.93 -23.84
N GLY A 331 -12.43 -7.84 -25.16
CA GLY A 331 -13.68 -8.01 -25.92
C GLY A 331 -14.09 -6.83 -26.79
N TRP A 332 -13.43 -5.67 -26.63
CA TRP A 332 -13.71 -4.50 -27.47
C TRP A 332 -12.48 -4.13 -28.29
N TRP A 333 -12.37 -4.67 -29.51
CA TRP A 333 -11.20 -4.56 -30.38
C TRP A 333 -10.78 -3.10 -30.65
N LEU A 334 -11.75 -2.18 -30.82
CA LEU A 334 -11.48 -0.76 -31.08
C LEU A 334 -10.81 -0.08 -29.88
N MET A 335 -11.28 -0.36 -28.67
CA MET A 335 -10.67 0.14 -27.44
C MET A 335 -9.27 -0.46 -27.24
N THR A 336 -9.11 -1.75 -27.53
CA THR A 336 -7.79 -2.39 -27.50
C THR A 336 -6.81 -1.72 -28.45
N LEU A 337 -7.25 -1.40 -29.68
CA LEU A 337 -6.42 -0.69 -30.67
C LEU A 337 -6.07 0.72 -30.16
N LEU A 338 -7.05 1.49 -29.68
CA LEU A 338 -6.84 2.84 -29.16
C LEU A 338 -5.85 2.85 -27.99
N PHE A 339 -6.01 1.94 -27.02
CA PHE A 339 -5.08 1.81 -25.89
C PHE A 339 -3.69 1.32 -26.33
N THR A 340 -3.60 0.50 -27.38
CA THR A 340 -2.30 0.08 -27.93
C THR A 340 -1.56 1.25 -28.56
N LEU A 341 -2.25 2.11 -29.28
CA LEU A 341 -1.67 3.34 -29.85
C LEU A 341 -1.29 4.36 -28.77
N ALA A 342 -2.08 4.45 -27.69
CA ALA A 342 -1.82 5.33 -26.56
C ALA A 342 -0.76 4.77 -25.58
N ARG A 343 -0.27 3.55 -25.79
CA ARG A 343 0.64 2.84 -24.86
C ARG A 343 1.86 3.66 -24.44
N PRO A 344 2.53 4.46 -25.28
CA PRO A 344 3.67 5.28 -24.85
C PRO A 344 3.30 6.34 -23.81
N PHE A 345 2.02 6.71 -23.72
CA PHE A 345 1.49 7.74 -22.82
C PHE A 345 0.73 7.13 -21.63
N THR A 346 0.68 5.78 -21.52
CA THR A 346 -0.03 5.11 -20.44
C THR A 346 0.92 4.76 -19.30
N LYS A 347 0.39 4.74 -18.07
CA LYS A 347 1.15 4.27 -16.90
C LYS A 347 1.49 2.79 -17.02
N SER A 348 2.67 2.42 -16.52
CA SER A 348 3.07 1.03 -16.33
C SER A 348 2.21 0.37 -15.24
N LEU A 349 2.15 -0.96 -15.22
CA LEU A 349 1.46 -1.69 -14.15
C LEU A 349 2.10 -1.44 -12.78
N GLN A 350 3.41 -1.21 -12.73
CA GLN A 350 4.14 -0.82 -11.53
C GLN A 350 3.66 0.52 -10.98
N GLN A 351 3.52 1.52 -11.84
CA GLN A 351 2.95 2.82 -11.45
C GLN A 351 1.47 2.71 -11.09
N GLY A 352 0.74 1.80 -11.74
CA GLY A 352 -0.67 1.52 -11.41
C GLY A 352 -0.86 0.86 -10.05
N ALA A 353 0.07 0.04 -9.62
CA ALA A 353 0.06 -0.60 -8.31
C ALA A 353 0.53 0.34 -7.19
N ALA A 354 1.28 1.40 -7.52
CA ALA A 354 1.95 2.28 -6.57
C ALA A 354 1.01 2.85 -5.51
N THR A 355 -0.12 3.46 -5.91
CA THR A 355 -1.06 4.05 -4.94
C THR A 355 -1.63 3.01 -3.98
N THR A 356 -1.95 1.80 -4.47
CA THR A 356 -2.42 0.69 -3.62
C THR A 356 -1.35 0.26 -2.63
N VAL A 357 -0.12 0.09 -3.11
CA VAL A 357 1.03 -0.28 -2.27
C VAL A 357 1.30 0.80 -1.23
N TYR A 358 1.32 2.07 -1.62
CA TYR A 358 1.48 3.20 -0.71
C TYR A 358 0.44 3.18 0.42
N CYS A 359 -0.85 3.11 0.07
CA CYS A 359 -1.91 3.07 1.07
C CYS A 359 -1.85 1.81 1.98
N ALA A 360 -1.24 0.72 1.50
CA ALA A 360 -1.08 -0.50 2.29
C ALA A 360 0.01 -0.40 3.35
N VAL A 361 1.12 0.32 3.07
CA VAL A 361 2.34 0.23 3.89
C VAL A 361 2.82 1.57 4.46
N ALA A 362 2.31 2.71 3.99
CA ALA A 362 2.73 4.03 4.47
C ALA A 362 2.44 4.18 5.97
N GLU A 363 3.46 4.50 6.75
CA GLU A 363 3.38 4.63 8.21
C GLU A 363 2.54 5.85 8.59
N GLU A 364 2.70 6.94 7.83
CA GLU A 364 1.94 8.17 7.98
C GLU A 364 0.42 7.99 7.77
N LEU A 365 -0.02 6.85 7.23
CA LEU A 365 -1.43 6.50 7.06
C LEU A 365 -1.93 5.52 8.13
N GLU A 366 -1.13 5.18 9.13
CA GLU A 366 -1.60 4.28 10.18
C GLU A 366 -2.74 4.90 10.98
N GLY A 367 -3.83 4.15 11.15
CA GLY A 367 -5.06 4.62 11.79
C GLY A 367 -5.89 5.62 10.96
N LEU A 368 -5.35 6.15 9.86
CA LEU A 368 -6.06 7.08 9.00
C LEU A 368 -6.87 6.36 7.92
N GLY A 369 -8.10 6.81 7.70
CA GLY A 369 -8.97 6.21 6.70
C GLY A 369 -10.18 7.08 6.34
N GLY A 370 -11.11 6.49 5.58
CA GLY A 370 -12.24 7.23 5.01
C GLY A 370 -11.82 8.19 3.90
N MET A 371 -10.61 8.01 3.34
CA MET A 371 -10.03 8.91 2.36
C MET A 371 -10.02 8.28 0.96
N TYR A 372 -9.89 9.15 -0.04
CA TYR A 372 -9.69 8.77 -1.44
C TYR A 372 -8.31 9.16 -1.91
N PHE A 373 -7.57 8.21 -2.50
CA PHE A 373 -6.20 8.40 -2.97
C PHE A 373 -6.08 8.21 -4.47
N ASN A 374 -5.30 9.11 -5.10
CA ASN A 374 -4.92 9.04 -6.50
C ASN A 374 -3.46 9.47 -6.63
N ASN A 375 -2.63 8.70 -7.36
CA ASN A 375 -1.20 9.00 -7.55
C ASN A 375 -0.41 9.19 -6.23
N CYS A 376 -0.71 8.38 -5.22
CA CYS A 376 -0.18 8.46 -3.86
C CYS A 376 -0.58 9.73 -3.07
N PHE A 377 -1.44 10.59 -3.61
CA PHE A 377 -1.97 11.76 -2.92
C PHE A 377 -3.39 11.54 -2.43
N ARG A 378 -3.69 12.11 -1.28
CA ARG A 378 -5.08 12.27 -0.83
C ARG A 378 -5.78 13.26 -1.75
N CYS A 379 -6.92 12.85 -2.30
CA CYS A 379 -7.73 13.66 -3.22
C CYS A 379 -9.16 13.82 -2.69
N VAL A 380 -9.82 14.87 -3.14
CA VAL A 380 -11.25 15.08 -2.86
C VAL A 380 -12.07 14.30 -3.91
N PRO A 381 -12.90 13.32 -3.51
CA PRO A 381 -13.78 12.62 -4.43
C PRO A 381 -14.98 13.50 -4.85
N SER A 382 -15.92 12.98 -5.64
CA SER A 382 -17.15 13.69 -6.01
C SER A 382 -18.00 14.04 -4.79
N ALA A 383 -18.89 15.04 -4.90
CA ALA A 383 -19.80 15.41 -3.81
C ALA A 383 -20.66 14.22 -3.33
N GLN A 384 -21.21 13.42 -4.27
CA GLN A 384 -21.95 12.20 -3.93
C GLN A 384 -21.12 11.18 -3.16
N ALA A 385 -19.81 11.08 -3.42
CA ALA A 385 -18.92 10.15 -2.73
C ALA A 385 -18.57 10.61 -1.30
N GLN A 386 -18.86 11.86 -0.95
CA GLN A 386 -18.66 12.44 0.40
C GLN A 386 -19.94 12.44 1.23
N ASP A 387 -21.06 12.00 0.67
CA ASP A 387 -22.35 11.96 1.34
C ASP A 387 -22.43 10.80 2.34
N ALA A 388 -22.41 11.14 3.62
CA ALA A 388 -22.47 10.17 4.70
C ALA A 388 -23.84 9.44 4.78
N ALA A 389 -24.93 10.11 4.39
CA ALA A 389 -26.25 9.48 4.34
C ALA A 389 -26.32 8.45 3.22
N ALA A 390 -25.75 8.76 2.06
CA ALA A 390 -25.62 7.82 0.95
C ALA A 390 -24.73 6.62 1.31
N ALA A 391 -23.63 6.83 2.03
CA ALA A 391 -22.76 5.76 2.50
C ALA A 391 -23.48 4.80 3.46
N LEU A 392 -24.24 5.35 4.41
CA LEU A 392 -25.05 4.56 5.34
C LEU A 392 -26.17 3.80 4.61
N HIS A 393 -26.90 4.48 3.72
CA HIS A 393 -27.98 3.83 2.96
C HIS A 393 -27.47 2.71 2.05
N LEU A 394 -26.33 2.91 1.37
CA LEU A 394 -25.68 1.86 0.58
C LEU A 394 -25.27 0.67 1.44
N TRP A 395 -24.75 0.93 2.63
CA TRP A 395 -24.39 -0.13 3.59
C TRP A 395 -25.61 -0.98 3.96
N GLU A 396 -26.69 -0.35 4.39
CA GLU A 396 -27.93 -1.02 4.78
C GLU A 396 -28.55 -1.80 3.62
N LEU A 397 -28.56 -1.20 2.42
CA LEU A 397 -29.00 -1.87 1.19
C LEU A 397 -28.16 -3.11 0.88
N SER A 398 -26.81 -2.99 1.01
CA SER A 398 -25.91 -4.11 0.77
C SER A 398 -26.09 -5.23 1.80
N GLU A 399 -26.27 -4.90 3.09
CA GLU A 399 -26.58 -5.89 4.13
C GLU A 399 -27.90 -6.62 3.85
N LYS A 400 -28.93 -5.88 3.44
CA LYS A 400 -30.22 -6.45 3.07
C LYS A 400 -30.07 -7.42 1.90
N LEU A 401 -29.41 -7.00 0.83
CA LEU A 401 -29.18 -7.83 -0.36
C LEU A 401 -28.40 -9.11 -0.03
N VAL A 402 -27.32 -9.00 0.73
CA VAL A 402 -26.55 -10.17 1.17
C VAL A 402 -27.43 -11.13 1.96
N ARG A 403 -28.19 -10.66 2.94
CA ARG A 403 -29.08 -11.49 3.76
C ARG A 403 -30.12 -12.21 2.91
N GLU A 404 -30.81 -11.48 2.01
CA GLU A 404 -31.88 -12.02 1.17
C GLU A 404 -31.35 -13.03 0.13
N ARG A 405 -30.17 -12.77 -0.45
CA ARG A 405 -29.64 -13.57 -1.57
C ARG A 405 -28.72 -14.71 -1.12
N SER A 406 -28.08 -14.59 0.06
CA SER A 406 -27.20 -15.65 0.56
C SER A 406 -27.97 -16.80 1.23
N THR A 407 -29.24 -16.60 1.58
CA THR A 407 -30.09 -17.60 2.23
C THR A 407 -31.17 -18.19 1.30
N ALA A 408 -31.39 -17.62 0.12
CA ALA A 408 -32.38 -18.12 -0.83
C ALA A 408 -31.99 -19.54 -1.29
N PRO A 409 -32.90 -20.53 -1.19
CA PRO A 409 -32.68 -21.82 -1.83
C PRO A 409 -32.57 -21.61 -3.34
N GLN A 410 -31.54 -22.20 -3.94
CA GLN A 410 -31.39 -22.16 -5.40
C GLN A 410 -32.60 -22.90 -6.00
N THR A 411 -33.54 -22.18 -6.61
CA THR A 411 -34.46 -22.77 -7.59
C THR A 411 -33.58 -23.20 -8.76
N LEU A 412 -33.44 -24.52 -8.89
CA LEU A 412 -32.83 -25.21 -10.03
C LEU A 412 -33.51 -24.83 -11.34
#